data_537cbd69514706f4bedbb3422ee1a81c
#
_entry.id   537cbd69514706f4bedbb3422ee1a81c
#
_cell.length_a   1.000
_cell.length_b   1.000
_cell.length_c   1.000
_cell.angle_alpha   90.00
_cell.angle_beta   90.00
_cell.angle_gamma   90.00
#
_symmetry.space_group_name_H-M   'P 1'
#
loop_
_entity.id
_entity.type
_entity.pdbx_description
1 polymer ?
#
loop_
_entity_poly.entity_id
_entity_poly.type
_entity_poly.pdbx_seq_one_letter_code
_entity_poly.pdbx_strand_id
1 'polypeptide(L)'
;MKRRWAAFHGQMRQLSGKRWQRILGRILGENTLRYKVARFIGRPPLRALRKMRARPHRAEAVFLDVPLVHKGTEVFPTYYSPKSALRFVNLSLLEVPLDDVEVVIIDEETSSAAAVVAQLNEAYLATTKTWLMISDETTSDVDRTTTLRALKSAVTESDDVVFADENGPNIFQPIFRSACVSPHTLLSYNMVGRPALLRVSTLRRAGGFLSGAGWAFEHDAYLRLQEGGAQFHHVALVLPAGRPLIAFVRSHIDDDSCRVVKSALERRGLTGIVEPGPFAGLVNWTLEAPTRPSIDIIIPTRDRIDLVRRCIEAIEEKTTYENYDIILLDNDSVEAPSLEYFATTKYRVVACPGPFNYAKIVNRGVAHSSADFIVTLNNDTILMTPDWLERMVSLAALPDVGIVGACLMDQYGHKEHESIIISPYPQHLRTDSNYPHVDQFALAVRDVAAVTGAVQMASRDFWNSLGGMDERLAVTMNDVDLCLRSQSDTHFVVYTPDVAFIHYVSSSRGTLDPLADRNRFIRRWDIFGTFKDPFFPEPLLLLGETMYYLPR
;
A
#
# COMPACT_ATOMS: atom_id res chain seq x y z
N MET A 1 -6.67 -27.27 -3.06
CA MET A 1 -6.40 -26.76 -1.70
C MET A 1 -6.00 -27.86 -0.71
N LYS A 2 -6.84 -28.85 -0.37
CA LYS A 2 -6.50 -29.90 0.62
C LYS A 2 -5.20 -30.68 0.37
N ARG A 3 -4.81 -30.99 -0.89
CA ARG A 3 -3.58 -31.71 -1.20
C ARG A 3 -2.30 -30.86 -1.07
N ARG A 4 -2.34 -29.56 -1.38
CA ARG A 4 -1.19 -28.65 -1.20
C ARG A 4 -0.96 -28.34 0.28
N TRP A 5 -2.02 -28.17 1.06
CA TRP A 5 -1.96 -28.01 2.51
C TRP A 5 -1.35 -29.25 3.20
N ALA A 6 -1.71 -30.45 2.76
CA ALA A 6 -1.13 -31.69 3.27
C ALA A 6 0.37 -31.82 2.95
N ALA A 7 0.82 -31.38 1.76
CA ALA A 7 2.24 -31.38 1.38
C ALA A 7 3.05 -30.36 2.19
N PHE A 8 2.53 -29.14 2.40
CA PHE A 8 3.15 -28.12 3.25
C PHE A 8 3.26 -28.58 4.71
N HIS A 9 2.19 -29.18 5.26
CA HIS A 9 2.21 -29.78 6.59
C HIS A 9 3.16 -30.97 6.70
N GLY A 10 3.34 -31.74 5.63
CA GLY A 10 4.30 -32.84 5.57
C GLY A 10 5.74 -32.34 5.67
N GLN A 11 6.10 -31.30 4.92
CA GLN A 11 7.42 -30.68 4.96
C GLN A 11 7.69 -29.97 6.30
N MET A 12 6.70 -29.30 6.89
CA MET A 12 6.82 -28.66 8.21
C MET A 12 7.01 -29.69 9.36
N ARG A 13 6.43 -30.89 9.25
CA ARG A 13 6.63 -31.97 10.23
C ARG A 13 8.04 -32.58 10.20
N GLN A 14 8.74 -32.51 9.05
CA GLN A 14 10.09 -33.08 8.92
C GLN A 14 11.21 -32.15 9.42
N LEU A 15 10.91 -30.84 9.60
CA LEU A 15 11.90 -29.91 10.15
C LEU A 15 11.82 -29.94 11.67
N SER A 16 12.86 -30.46 12.34
CA SER A 16 12.97 -30.35 13.80
C SER A 16 12.93 -28.86 14.19
N GLY A 17 12.29 -28.52 15.32
CA GLY A 17 12.17 -27.13 15.79
C GLY A 17 13.50 -26.37 15.85
N LYS A 18 14.63 -27.07 16.08
CA LYS A 18 15.99 -26.50 16.08
C LYS A 18 16.48 -26.12 14.67
N ARG A 19 16.03 -26.80 13.60
CA ARG A 19 16.43 -26.48 12.23
C ARG A 19 15.66 -25.28 11.70
N TRP A 20 14.40 -25.17 12.06
CA TRP A 20 13.55 -24.01 11.78
C TRP A 20 14.07 -22.74 12.46
N GLN A 21 14.44 -22.84 13.74
CA GLN A 21 15.04 -21.71 14.48
C GLN A 21 16.37 -21.25 13.87
N ARG A 22 17.21 -22.15 13.35
CA ARG A 22 18.45 -21.79 12.66
C ARG A 22 18.19 -21.07 11.32
N ILE A 23 17.17 -21.47 10.59
CA ILE A 23 16.78 -20.81 9.33
C ILE A 23 16.27 -19.39 9.63
N LEU A 24 15.39 -19.24 10.61
CA LEU A 24 14.89 -17.93 11.05
C LEU A 24 16.01 -17.04 11.61
N GLY A 25 16.95 -17.59 12.37
CA GLY A 25 18.10 -16.85 12.86
C GLY A 25 19.03 -16.33 11.76
N ARG A 26 19.21 -17.10 10.69
CA ARG A 26 19.98 -16.66 9.52
C ARG A 26 19.27 -15.59 8.70
N ILE A 27 17.94 -15.65 8.61
CA ILE A 27 17.13 -14.72 7.83
C ILE A 27 16.90 -13.42 8.58
N LEU A 28 16.64 -13.48 9.88
CA LEU A 28 16.18 -12.34 10.68
C LEU A 28 17.23 -11.75 11.64
N GLY A 29 18.38 -12.42 11.79
CA GLY A 29 19.38 -12.07 12.81
C GLY A 29 18.92 -12.41 14.24
N GLU A 30 19.68 -13.25 14.95
CA GLU A 30 19.26 -13.88 16.22
C GLU A 30 18.91 -12.90 17.36
N ASN A 31 19.38 -11.67 17.28
CA ASN A 31 19.20 -10.65 18.33
C ASN A 31 18.13 -9.59 17.99
N THR A 32 17.48 -9.67 16.82
CA THR A 32 16.45 -8.71 16.44
C THR A 32 15.10 -9.05 17.08
N LEU A 33 14.28 -8.03 17.33
CA LEU A 33 12.90 -8.20 17.78
C LEU A 33 12.09 -9.07 16.81
N ARG A 34 12.28 -8.88 15.50
CA ARG A 34 11.62 -9.68 14.44
C ARG A 34 12.00 -11.15 14.52
N TYR A 35 13.26 -11.48 14.82
CA TYR A 35 13.67 -12.87 15.06
C TYR A 35 13.01 -13.46 16.31
N LYS A 36 12.95 -12.69 17.41
CA LYS A 36 12.29 -13.13 18.66
C LYS A 36 10.81 -13.39 18.43
N VAL A 37 10.13 -12.52 17.68
CA VAL A 37 8.73 -12.69 17.26
C VAL A 37 8.56 -13.93 16.38
N ALA A 38 9.35 -14.09 15.33
CA ALA A 38 9.28 -15.26 14.44
C ALA A 38 9.61 -16.58 15.18
N ARG A 39 10.52 -16.54 16.15
CA ARG A 39 10.83 -17.69 17.03
C ARG A 39 9.66 -18.04 17.96
N PHE A 40 8.90 -17.04 18.41
CA PHE A 40 7.70 -17.23 19.22
C PHE A 40 6.54 -17.79 18.38
N ILE A 41 6.31 -17.26 17.20
CA ILE A 41 5.29 -17.72 16.23
C ILE A 41 5.52 -19.19 15.82
N GLY A 42 6.75 -19.63 15.69
CA GLY A 42 7.08 -21.03 15.33
C GLY A 42 6.74 -22.09 16.39
N ARG A 43 6.36 -21.71 17.62
CA ARG A 43 6.04 -22.65 18.72
C ARG A 43 4.54 -22.84 19.02
N PRO A 44 3.68 -21.80 19.03
CA PRO A 44 2.27 -21.92 19.41
C PRO A 44 1.31 -22.44 18.33
N PRO A 45 1.54 -22.26 17.03
CA PRO A 45 0.55 -22.60 16.01
C PRO A 45 0.09 -24.06 16.06
N LEU A 46 0.95 -24.99 16.51
CA LEU A 46 0.59 -26.41 16.62
C LEU A 46 -0.45 -26.69 17.72
N ARG A 47 -0.50 -25.91 18.79
CA ARG A 47 -1.53 -26.05 19.84
C ARG A 47 -2.82 -25.29 19.48
N ALA A 48 -2.72 -24.13 18.89
CA ALA A 48 -3.86 -23.35 18.41
C ALA A 48 -4.57 -24.08 17.25
N LEU A 49 -3.84 -24.58 16.26
CA LEU A 49 -4.37 -25.37 15.14
C LEU A 49 -5.05 -26.68 15.59
N ARG A 50 -4.63 -27.30 16.70
CA ARG A 50 -5.34 -28.47 17.26
C ARG A 50 -6.70 -28.10 17.85
N LYS A 51 -6.89 -26.89 18.41
CA LYS A 51 -8.19 -26.37 18.89
C LYS A 51 -9.08 -25.90 17.75
N MET A 52 -8.52 -25.37 16.66
CA MET A 52 -9.29 -24.92 15.48
C MET A 52 -9.90 -26.05 14.65
N ARG A 53 -9.40 -27.30 14.77
CA ARG A 53 -9.96 -28.47 14.08
C ARG A 53 -11.41 -28.83 14.47
N ALA A 54 -11.94 -28.24 15.51
CA ALA A 54 -13.26 -28.57 16.05
C ALA A 54 -14.43 -27.71 15.52
N ARG A 55 -14.17 -26.67 14.70
CA ARG A 55 -15.26 -25.83 14.12
C ARG A 55 -14.94 -25.40 12.70
N PRO A 56 -15.69 -25.83 11.68
CA PRO A 56 -15.66 -25.25 10.35
C PRO A 56 -16.50 -23.97 10.32
N HIS A 57 -15.98 -22.93 9.67
CA HIS A 57 -16.61 -21.64 9.38
C HIS A 57 -16.54 -20.53 10.47
N ARG A 58 -15.33 -20.08 10.76
CA ARG A 58 -15.05 -18.65 11.07
C ARG A 58 -13.56 -18.41 10.89
N ALA A 59 -13.17 -17.48 10.01
CA ALA A 59 -11.83 -16.95 9.99
C ALA A 59 -11.67 -16.10 11.25
N GLU A 60 -10.93 -16.61 12.24
CA GLU A 60 -10.58 -15.87 13.43
C GLU A 60 -9.17 -15.30 13.23
N ALA A 61 -9.03 -13.97 13.33
CA ALA A 61 -7.73 -13.32 13.43
C ALA A 61 -6.95 -13.93 14.62
N VAL A 62 -5.77 -14.43 14.36
CA VAL A 62 -4.90 -14.99 15.40
C VAL A 62 -4.12 -13.84 16.02
N PHE A 63 -4.57 -13.34 17.15
CA PHE A 63 -3.79 -12.41 17.96
C PHE A 63 -2.65 -13.17 18.64
N LEU A 64 -1.43 -12.69 18.43
CA LEU A 64 -0.25 -13.24 19.08
C LEU A 64 0.04 -12.44 20.34
N ASP A 65 -0.09 -13.08 21.48
CA ASP A 65 0.34 -12.58 22.78
C ASP A 65 1.88 -12.55 22.82
N VAL A 66 2.49 -11.39 22.59
CA VAL A 66 3.94 -11.19 22.65
C VAL A 66 4.25 -10.24 23.80
N PRO A 67 4.87 -10.71 24.87
CA PRO A 67 5.32 -9.82 25.93
C PRO A 67 6.49 -8.96 25.41
N LEU A 68 6.28 -7.65 25.33
CA LEU A 68 7.31 -6.67 25.04
C LEU A 68 7.93 -6.23 26.37
N VAL A 69 9.15 -6.69 26.64
CA VAL A 69 9.94 -6.18 27.75
C VAL A 69 10.79 -5.02 27.24
N HIS A 70 10.37 -3.80 27.52
CA HIS A 70 11.26 -2.64 27.48
C HIS A 70 11.79 -2.41 28.89
N LYS A 71 13.05 -2.03 29.04
CA LYS A 71 13.67 -1.71 30.33
C LYS A 71 12.84 -0.63 31.03
N GLY A 72 12.08 -1.06 32.05
CA GLY A 72 11.38 -0.19 32.98
C GLY A 72 9.85 -0.15 32.91
N THR A 73 9.19 -0.82 31.97
CA THR A 73 7.72 -0.88 31.90
C THR A 73 7.26 -2.28 31.48
N GLU A 74 6.47 -2.95 32.32
CA GLU A 74 5.82 -4.21 31.98
C GLU A 74 4.52 -3.91 31.21
N VAL A 75 4.42 -4.38 29.97
CA VAL A 75 3.20 -4.37 29.17
C VAL A 75 2.66 -5.80 29.15
N PHE A 76 1.51 -6.02 29.78
CA PHE A 76 0.87 -7.33 29.82
C PHE A 76 -0.16 -7.46 28.70
N PRO A 77 -0.09 -8.50 27.86
CA PRO A 77 -1.13 -8.80 26.89
C PRO A 77 -2.30 -9.50 27.58
N THR A 78 -3.47 -8.92 27.50
CA THR A 78 -4.71 -9.58 27.88
C THR A 78 -5.62 -9.70 26.67
N TYR A 79 -6.41 -10.78 26.61
CA TYR A 79 -7.39 -11.04 25.55
C TYR A 79 -8.13 -9.76 25.18
N TYR A 80 -8.20 -9.49 23.87
CA TYR A 80 -8.89 -8.33 23.33
C TYR A 80 -10.37 -8.41 23.70
N SER A 81 -10.80 -7.53 24.59
CA SER A 81 -12.20 -7.19 24.80
C SER A 81 -12.32 -5.67 24.66
N PRO A 82 -13.50 -5.12 24.34
CA PRO A 82 -13.69 -3.67 24.26
C PRO A 82 -13.23 -2.93 25.53
N LYS A 83 -13.26 -3.64 26.68
CA LYS A 83 -12.76 -3.14 27.97
C LYS A 83 -11.25 -3.26 28.13
N SER A 84 -10.54 -4.01 27.29
CA SER A 84 -9.10 -4.23 27.39
C SER A 84 -8.29 -3.32 26.45
N ALA A 85 -8.87 -2.71 25.42
CA ALA A 85 -8.21 -1.67 24.61
C ALA A 85 -7.69 -0.51 25.47
N LEU A 86 -8.34 -0.23 26.59
CA LEU A 86 -7.94 0.78 27.57
C LEU A 86 -6.69 0.43 28.40
N ARG A 87 -6.21 -0.81 28.36
CA ARG A 87 -5.10 -1.27 29.21
C ARG A 87 -3.72 -1.10 28.57
N PHE A 88 -3.64 -0.73 27.29
CA PHE A 88 -2.39 -0.49 26.57
C PHE A 88 -1.84 0.93 26.72
N VAL A 89 -2.54 1.79 27.43
CA VAL A 89 -2.07 3.17 27.66
C VAL A 89 -0.96 3.13 28.71
N ASN A 90 0.23 3.58 28.33
CA ASN A 90 1.33 3.78 29.27
C ASN A 90 0.89 4.75 30.38
N LEU A 91 1.11 4.38 31.65
CA LEU A 91 0.75 5.22 32.82
C LEU A 91 1.34 6.63 32.75
N SER A 92 2.49 6.83 32.08
CA SER A 92 3.07 8.15 31.83
C SER A 92 2.18 9.09 31.00
N LEU A 93 1.23 8.55 30.20
CA LEU A 93 0.27 9.35 29.44
C LEU A 93 -0.78 10.02 30.34
N LEU A 94 -0.95 9.59 31.58
CA LEU A 94 -1.95 10.14 32.50
C LEU A 94 -1.64 11.57 32.95
N GLU A 95 -0.38 12.02 32.83
CA GLU A 95 0.08 13.33 33.28
C GLU A 95 0.15 14.40 32.20
N VAL A 96 -0.25 14.08 30.94
CA VAL A 96 -0.20 15.05 29.83
C VAL A 96 -1.28 16.11 30.01
N PRO A 97 -0.92 17.41 29.99
CA PRO A 97 -1.91 18.50 30.03
C PRO A 97 -2.83 18.48 28.82
N LEU A 98 -4.11 18.68 29.02
CA LEU A 98 -5.15 18.67 28.00
C LEU A 98 -5.88 20.01 27.85
N ASP A 99 -5.49 21.02 28.59
CA ASP A 99 -6.07 22.35 28.63
C ASP A 99 -5.91 23.14 27.32
N ASP A 100 -4.94 22.74 26.49
CA ASP A 100 -4.68 23.29 25.17
C ASP A 100 -5.42 22.56 24.02
N VAL A 101 -6.34 21.64 24.32
CA VAL A 101 -7.13 20.90 23.32
C VAL A 101 -8.60 21.26 23.42
N GLU A 102 -9.19 21.68 22.32
CA GLU A 102 -10.63 21.82 22.12
C GLU A 102 -11.22 20.48 21.67
N VAL A 103 -12.18 19.94 22.41
CA VAL A 103 -12.90 18.73 22.03
C VAL A 103 -14.30 19.10 21.58
N VAL A 104 -14.62 18.81 20.34
CA VAL A 104 -15.96 19.03 19.78
C VAL A 104 -16.66 17.68 19.66
N ILE A 105 -17.73 17.51 20.42
CA ILE A 105 -18.57 16.33 20.40
C ILE A 105 -19.65 16.54 19.36
N ILE A 106 -19.74 15.65 18.40
CA ILE A 106 -20.74 15.70 17.32
C ILE A 106 -21.70 14.53 17.40
N ASP A 107 -22.92 14.79 16.96
CA ASP A 107 -23.98 13.78 16.79
C ASP A 107 -24.22 13.60 15.29
N GLU A 108 -23.72 12.49 14.74
CA GLU A 108 -23.88 12.15 13.33
C GLU A 108 -25.19 11.40 13.04
N GLU A 109 -25.88 10.89 14.08
CA GLU A 109 -27.12 10.14 13.91
C GLU A 109 -28.34 11.06 13.71
N THR A 110 -28.40 12.15 14.45
CA THR A 110 -29.56 13.04 14.44
C THR A 110 -29.33 14.37 13.76
N SER A 111 -28.07 14.77 13.59
CA SER A 111 -27.68 16.04 12.97
C SER A 111 -27.49 15.91 11.45
N SER A 112 -27.72 16.99 10.72
CA SER A 112 -27.29 17.07 9.32
C SER A 112 -25.79 17.39 9.22
N ALA A 113 -25.14 17.00 8.11
CA ALA A 113 -23.74 17.34 7.86
C ALA A 113 -23.50 18.87 7.94
N ALA A 114 -24.42 19.68 7.44
CA ALA A 114 -24.33 21.13 7.51
C ALA A 114 -24.36 21.65 8.96
N ALA A 115 -25.16 21.06 9.84
CA ALA A 115 -25.23 21.42 11.25
C ALA A 115 -23.92 21.05 11.97
N VAL A 116 -23.40 19.84 11.72
CA VAL A 116 -22.10 19.40 12.26
C VAL A 116 -20.97 20.30 11.81
N VAL A 117 -20.89 20.63 10.53
CA VAL A 117 -19.87 21.55 10.00
C VAL A 117 -20.00 22.95 10.60
N ALA A 118 -21.22 23.46 10.80
CA ALA A 118 -21.43 24.74 11.45
C ALA A 118 -20.94 24.73 12.92
N GLN A 119 -21.27 23.70 13.68
CA GLN A 119 -20.79 23.49 15.05
C GLN A 119 -19.25 23.44 15.12
N LEU A 120 -18.61 22.68 14.24
CA LEU A 120 -17.15 22.57 14.16
C LEU A 120 -16.51 23.93 13.84
N ASN A 121 -17.09 24.68 12.91
CA ASN A 121 -16.58 25.99 12.52
C ASN A 121 -16.74 27.02 13.65
N GLU A 122 -17.84 27.02 14.37
CA GLU A 122 -18.04 27.87 15.56
C GLU A 122 -16.96 27.56 16.60
N ALA A 123 -16.75 26.28 16.92
CA ALA A 123 -15.76 25.83 17.90
C ALA A 123 -14.34 26.26 17.53
N TYR A 124 -13.87 25.94 16.31
CA TYR A 124 -12.48 26.22 15.94
C TYR A 124 -12.19 27.69 15.72
N LEU A 125 -13.19 28.50 15.38
CA LEU A 125 -13.06 29.97 15.27
C LEU A 125 -13.00 30.62 16.64
N ALA A 126 -13.80 30.15 17.60
CA ALA A 126 -13.88 30.70 18.94
C ALA A 126 -12.71 30.28 19.86
N THR A 127 -12.15 29.10 19.63
CA THR A 127 -11.12 28.54 20.54
C THR A 127 -9.80 29.31 20.45
N THR A 128 -9.16 29.47 21.61
CA THR A 128 -7.78 29.94 21.75
C THR A 128 -6.78 28.79 21.95
N LYS A 129 -7.27 27.56 21.97
CA LYS A 129 -6.45 26.37 22.18
C LYS A 129 -5.62 26.01 20.94
N THR A 130 -4.57 25.24 21.15
CA THR A 130 -3.63 24.85 20.09
C THR A 130 -4.20 23.76 19.18
N TRP A 131 -4.95 22.83 19.77
CA TRP A 131 -5.43 21.61 19.11
C TRP A 131 -6.94 21.49 19.14
N LEU A 132 -7.49 20.82 18.15
CA LEU A 132 -8.90 20.44 18.06
C LEU A 132 -9.00 18.94 17.85
N MET A 133 -9.89 18.26 18.58
CA MET A 133 -10.27 16.86 18.37
C MET A 133 -11.78 16.78 18.12
N ILE A 134 -12.14 16.05 17.06
CA ILE A 134 -13.55 15.70 16.79
C ILE A 134 -13.81 14.34 17.46
N SER A 135 -14.88 14.25 18.22
CA SER A 135 -15.32 13.02 18.87
C SER A 135 -16.80 12.79 18.64
N ASP A 136 -17.17 11.54 18.44
CA ASP A 136 -18.56 11.13 18.35
C ASP A 136 -19.20 11.09 19.75
N GLU A 137 -20.50 11.40 19.86
CA GLU A 137 -21.23 11.39 21.15
C GLU A 137 -21.31 9.98 21.76
N THR A 138 -21.24 8.92 20.94
CA THR A 138 -21.26 7.52 21.41
C THR A 138 -19.95 7.12 22.08
N THR A 139 -18.87 7.92 21.94
CA THR A 139 -17.60 7.69 22.63
C THR A 139 -17.72 8.06 24.11
N SER A 140 -17.42 7.11 24.99
CA SER A 140 -17.44 7.38 26.43
C SER A 140 -16.41 8.43 26.83
N ASP A 141 -16.67 9.17 27.92
CA ASP A 141 -15.70 10.18 28.43
C ASP A 141 -14.35 9.56 28.81
N VAL A 142 -14.34 8.32 29.28
CA VAL A 142 -13.11 7.58 29.61
C VAL A 142 -12.32 7.26 28.36
N ASP A 143 -13.00 6.75 27.30
CA ASP A 143 -12.38 6.43 26.02
C ASP A 143 -11.86 7.69 25.34
N ARG A 144 -12.66 8.77 25.35
CA ARG A 144 -12.30 10.08 24.80
C ARG A 144 -11.07 10.66 25.48
N THR A 145 -11.04 10.64 26.82
CA THR A 145 -9.90 11.14 27.59
C THR A 145 -8.64 10.31 27.34
N THR A 146 -8.78 8.98 27.25
CA THR A 146 -7.68 8.07 26.99
C THR A 146 -7.09 8.30 25.60
N THR A 147 -7.95 8.40 24.58
CA THR A 147 -7.57 8.72 23.19
C THR A 147 -6.84 10.04 23.12
N LEU A 148 -7.41 11.08 23.76
CA LEU A 148 -6.84 12.42 23.77
C LEU A 148 -5.43 12.44 24.38
N ARG A 149 -5.24 11.79 25.52
CA ARG A 149 -3.92 11.68 26.17
C ARG A 149 -2.92 10.93 25.31
N ALA A 150 -3.32 9.82 24.70
CA ALA A 150 -2.47 9.04 23.82
C ALA A 150 -1.96 9.87 22.63
N LEU A 151 -2.87 10.53 21.91
CA LEU A 151 -2.51 11.40 20.79
C LEU A 151 -1.64 12.59 21.26
N LYS A 152 -2.05 13.27 22.35
CA LYS A 152 -1.33 14.45 22.84
C LYS A 152 0.08 14.13 23.31
N SER A 153 0.32 12.94 23.88
CA SER A 153 1.66 12.50 24.31
C SER A 153 2.63 12.27 23.15
N ALA A 154 2.10 12.02 21.96
CA ALA A 154 2.90 11.78 20.76
C ALA A 154 3.19 13.07 19.96
N VAL A 155 2.50 14.18 20.27
CA VAL A 155 2.65 15.45 19.57
C VAL A 155 4.09 15.96 19.63
N THR A 156 4.61 16.38 18.48
CA THR A 156 5.87 17.12 18.35
C THR A 156 5.60 18.58 17.92
N GLU A 157 6.63 19.43 17.97
CA GLU A 157 6.49 20.84 17.56
C GLU A 157 6.12 21.00 16.08
N SER A 158 6.59 20.09 15.23
CA SER A 158 6.38 20.12 13.78
C SER A 158 5.02 19.58 13.34
N ASP A 159 4.29 18.85 14.20
CA ASP A 159 3.06 18.19 13.80
C ASP A 159 1.91 19.17 13.60
N ASP A 160 1.16 18.97 12.52
CA ASP A 160 -0.09 19.69 12.24
C ASP A 160 -1.32 18.80 12.41
N VAL A 161 -1.19 17.50 12.12
CA VAL A 161 -2.21 16.47 12.32
C VAL A 161 -1.57 15.26 12.99
N VAL A 162 -2.09 14.84 14.14
CA VAL A 162 -1.67 13.61 14.83
C VAL A 162 -2.85 12.65 14.87
N PHE A 163 -2.70 11.46 14.30
CA PHE A 163 -3.79 10.49 14.16
C PHE A 163 -3.34 9.08 14.52
N ALA A 164 -4.29 8.19 14.77
CA ALA A 164 -4.00 6.82 15.19
C ALA A 164 -4.86 5.80 14.45
N ASP A 165 -4.54 4.51 14.66
CA ASP A 165 -5.39 3.41 14.28
C ASP A 165 -6.69 3.42 15.10
N GLU A 166 -7.74 2.88 14.55
CA GLU A 166 -9.09 2.95 15.12
C GLU A 166 -9.60 1.55 15.47
N ASN A 167 -10.31 1.43 16.60
CA ASN A 167 -11.08 0.23 16.87
C ASN A 167 -12.30 0.21 15.92
N GLY A 168 -12.27 -0.66 14.92
CA GLY A 168 -13.34 -0.79 13.92
C GLY A 168 -14.70 -1.17 14.52
N PRO A 169 -15.74 -1.26 13.70
CA PRO A 169 -17.11 -1.58 14.13
C PRO A 169 -17.23 -2.94 14.79
N ASN A 170 -16.26 -3.78 14.55
CA ASN A 170 -16.10 -5.07 15.19
C ASN A 170 -14.76 -5.05 15.93
N ILE A 171 -14.78 -5.27 17.24
CA ILE A 171 -13.61 -5.31 18.12
C ILE A 171 -12.49 -6.25 17.65
N PHE A 172 -12.76 -7.13 16.70
CA PHE A 172 -11.80 -8.07 16.13
C PHE A 172 -11.17 -7.57 14.82
N GLN A 173 -11.56 -6.39 14.35
CA GLN A 173 -11.11 -5.84 13.08
C GLN A 173 -10.77 -4.34 13.20
N PRO A 174 -9.65 -3.97 13.87
CA PRO A 174 -9.20 -2.60 13.90
C PRO A 174 -8.96 -2.07 12.48
N ILE A 175 -9.18 -0.77 12.28
CA ILE A 175 -8.82 -0.06 11.07
C ILE A 175 -7.40 0.44 11.25
N PHE A 176 -6.46 -0.22 10.59
CA PHE A 176 -5.05 0.17 10.60
C PHE A 176 -4.77 1.20 9.52
N ARG A 177 -3.89 2.14 9.82
CA ARG A 177 -3.54 3.25 8.93
C ARG A 177 -2.05 3.20 8.61
N SER A 178 -1.69 3.63 7.40
CA SER A 178 -0.29 3.79 7.02
C SER A 178 0.31 5.05 7.64
N ALA A 179 1.63 5.03 7.87
CA ALA A 179 2.33 6.15 8.48
C ALA A 179 2.40 7.38 7.54
N CYS A 180 2.48 7.16 6.24
CA CYS A 180 2.52 8.22 5.24
C CYS A 180 1.12 8.58 4.76
N VAL A 181 0.71 9.81 4.99
CA VAL A 181 -0.49 10.41 4.37
C VAL A 181 -0.08 10.94 3.01
N SER A 182 -0.13 10.07 2.02
CA SER A 182 0.37 10.34 0.68
C SER A 182 -0.71 10.91 -0.25
N PRO A 183 -0.34 11.75 -1.24
CA PRO A 183 -1.28 12.56 -1.99
C PRO A 183 -2.25 11.74 -2.86
N HIS A 184 -1.78 10.65 -3.47
CA HIS A 184 -2.60 9.84 -4.37
C HIS A 184 -3.52 8.89 -3.59
N THR A 185 -3.04 8.33 -2.48
CA THR A 185 -3.87 7.53 -1.58
C THR A 185 -4.97 8.36 -0.94
N LEU A 186 -4.64 9.59 -0.51
CA LEU A 186 -5.62 10.50 0.10
C LEU A 186 -6.72 10.93 -0.88
N LEU A 187 -6.45 10.99 -2.19
CA LEU A 187 -7.49 11.19 -3.20
C LEU A 187 -8.47 10.02 -3.26
N SER A 188 -8.01 8.80 -3.01
CA SER A 188 -8.87 7.62 -3.11
C SER A 188 -9.79 7.42 -1.91
N TYR A 189 -9.39 7.82 -0.71
CA TYR A 189 -10.21 7.71 0.51
C TYR A 189 -9.63 8.52 1.67
N ASN A 190 -10.47 8.79 2.67
CA ASN A 190 -10.02 9.41 3.92
C ASN A 190 -9.16 8.43 4.73
N MET A 191 -7.86 8.42 4.46
CA MET A 191 -6.91 7.54 5.13
C MET A 191 -6.51 7.99 6.54
N VAL A 192 -6.82 9.23 6.94
CA VAL A 192 -6.55 9.76 8.28
C VAL A 192 -7.65 9.36 9.26
N GLY A 193 -8.90 9.64 8.91
CA GLY A 193 -10.08 9.31 9.73
C GLY A 193 -10.03 9.89 11.14
N ARG A 194 -10.59 9.12 12.08
CA ARG A 194 -10.56 9.38 13.53
C ARG A 194 -9.93 8.17 14.25
N PRO A 195 -9.31 8.36 15.43
CA PRO A 195 -9.16 9.64 16.12
C PRO A 195 -7.99 10.48 15.59
N ALA A 196 -8.17 11.80 15.57
CA ALA A 196 -7.12 12.73 15.15
C ALA A 196 -7.16 14.04 15.95
N LEU A 197 -5.96 14.61 16.19
CA LEU A 197 -5.76 15.99 16.66
C LEU A 197 -5.37 16.86 15.46
N LEU A 198 -6.04 18.00 15.30
CA LEU A 198 -5.74 18.98 14.26
C LEU A 198 -5.21 20.27 14.91
N ARG A 199 -4.08 20.77 14.43
CA ARG A 199 -3.55 22.05 14.88
C ARG A 199 -4.47 23.18 14.39
N VAL A 200 -5.06 23.94 15.31
CA VAL A 200 -6.07 24.96 15.02
C VAL A 200 -5.53 26.02 14.07
N SER A 201 -4.27 26.46 14.24
CA SER A 201 -3.67 27.48 13.36
C SER A 201 -3.54 26.99 11.91
N THR A 202 -3.19 25.71 11.70
CA THR A 202 -3.06 25.11 10.37
C THR A 202 -4.44 24.89 9.74
N LEU A 203 -5.42 24.43 10.54
CA LEU A 203 -6.81 24.31 10.09
C LEU A 203 -7.39 25.68 9.65
N ARG A 204 -7.07 26.76 10.38
CA ARG A 204 -7.47 28.14 10.00
C ARG A 204 -6.88 28.55 8.66
N ARG A 205 -5.59 28.28 8.43
CA ARG A 205 -4.94 28.57 7.13
C ARG A 205 -5.56 27.79 5.98
N ALA A 206 -6.01 26.56 6.24
CA ALA A 206 -6.68 25.72 5.25
C ALA A 206 -8.17 26.10 5.03
N GLY A 207 -8.72 27.08 5.76
CA GLY A 207 -10.09 27.56 5.62
C GLY A 207 -11.15 26.81 6.42
N GLY A 208 -10.75 25.99 7.42
CA GLY A 208 -11.65 25.25 8.30
C GLY A 208 -12.40 24.11 7.62
N PHE A 209 -13.60 23.82 8.07
CA PHE A 209 -14.46 22.78 7.49
C PHE A 209 -15.45 23.42 6.50
N LEU A 210 -15.53 22.89 5.27
CA LEU A 210 -16.39 23.44 4.23
C LEU A 210 -17.79 22.81 4.25
N SER A 211 -18.83 23.64 4.32
CA SER A 211 -20.22 23.17 4.32
C SER A 211 -20.62 22.41 3.05
N GLY A 212 -19.98 22.72 1.91
CA GLY A 212 -20.18 22.02 0.64
C GLY A 212 -19.60 20.61 0.59
N ALA A 213 -18.78 20.23 1.56
CA ALA A 213 -18.18 18.89 1.62
C ALA A 213 -19.13 17.80 2.12
N GLY A 214 -20.29 18.19 2.69
CA GLY A 214 -21.24 17.21 3.25
C GLY A 214 -20.60 16.36 4.34
N TRP A 215 -20.88 15.07 4.36
CA TRP A 215 -20.29 14.12 5.31
C TRP A 215 -18.80 13.80 5.03
N ALA A 216 -18.26 14.19 3.88
CA ALA A 216 -16.83 14.10 3.59
C ALA A 216 -16.02 15.31 4.08
N PHE A 217 -16.53 16.09 5.04
CA PHE A 217 -15.91 17.33 5.53
C PHE A 217 -14.51 17.12 6.13
N GLU A 218 -14.24 16.00 6.78
CA GLU A 218 -12.90 15.66 7.28
C GLU A 218 -11.96 15.31 6.13
N HIS A 219 -12.45 14.53 5.16
CA HIS A 219 -11.66 14.17 3.98
C HIS A 219 -11.26 15.42 3.20
N ASP A 220 -12.19 16.35 2.97
CA ASP A 220 -11.91 17.65 2.35
C ASP A 220 -10.88 18.46 3.15
N ALA A 221 -11.04 18.51 4.48
CA ALA A 221 -10.08 19.21 5.34
C ALA A 221 -8.67 18.60 5.25
N TYR A 222 -8.54 17.26 5.29
CA TYR A 222 -7.25 16.58 5.17
C TYR A 222 -6.62 16.76 3.79
N LEU A 223 -7.39 16.76 2.70
CA LEU A 223 -6.90 17.08 1.35
C LEU A 223 -6.31 18.48 1.30
N ARG A 224 -7.03 19.49 1.80
CA ARG A 224 -6.54 20.88 1.83
C ARG A 224 -5.35 21.09 2.78
N LEU A 225 -5.32 20.39 3.91
CA LEU A 225 -4.18 20.40 4.83
C LEU A 225 -2.94 19.80 4.15
N GLN A 226 -3.08 18.67 3.46
CA GLN A 226 -1.98 18.02 2.73
C GLN A 226 -1.50 18.90 1.56
N GLU A 227 -2.40 19.50 0.79
CA GLU A 227 -2.09 20.47 -0.28
C GLU A 227 -1.34 21.72 0.26
N GLY A 228 -1.65 22.11 1.50
CA GLY A 228 -0.96 23.20 2.21
C GLY A 228 0.37 22.81 2.88
N GLY A 229 0.84 21.59 2.71
CA GLY A 229 2.11 21.10 3.28
C GLY A 229 2.05 20.76 4.77
N ALA A 230 0.86 20.50 5.33
CA ALA A 230 0.71 20.11 6.73
C ALA A 230 1.46 18.81 7.04
N GLN A 231 2.05 18.74 8.25
CA GLN A 231 2.78 17.57 8.71
C GLN A 231 1.85 16.61 9.44
N PHE A 232 1.75 15.39 8.93
CA PHE A 232 0.93 14.32 9.47
C PHE A 232 1.80 13.35 10.25
N HIS A 233 1.36 13.01 11.48
CA HIS A 233 2.05 12.09 12.37
C HIS A 233 1.12 10.94 12.76
N HIS A 234 1.42 9.72 12.32
CA HIS A 234 0.70 8.51 12.67
C HIS A 234 1.22 7.92 13.98
N VAL A 235 0.32 7.70 14.92
CA VAL A 235 0.57 7.00 16.19
C VAL A 235 0.06 5.56 16.02
N ALA A 236 0.96 4.59 15.93
CA ALA A 236 0.60 3.19 15.69
C ALA A 236 -0.01 2.53 16.94
N LEU A 237 -1.13 3.07 17.41
CA LEU A 237 -1.94 2.58 18.53
C LEU A 237 -3.39 2.47 18.07
N VAL A 238 -4.05 1.38 18.41
CA VAL A 238 -5.50 1.20 18.20
C VAL A 238 -6.25 1.92 19.32
N LEU A 239 -6.90 3.01 18.99
CA LEU A 239 -7.60 3.87 19.95
C LEU A 239 -9.13 3.88 19.69
N PRO A 240 -9.95 4.08 20.72
CA PRO A 240 -11.37 4.29 20.55
C PRO A 240 -11.66 5.57 19.74
N ALA A 241 -12.44 5.45 18.67
CA ALA A 241 -12.80 6.58 17.80
C ALA A 241 -14.31 6.91 17.78
N GLY A 242 -15.12 6.08 18.43
CA GLY A 242 -16.56 6.15 18.37
C GLY A 242 -17.15 5.22 17.30
N ARG A 243 -18.35 5.49 16.82
CA ARG A 243 -18.94 4.74 15.70
C ARG A 243 -18.16 5.06 14.42
N PRO A 244 -17.73 4.03 13.67
CA PRO A 244 -17.12 4.29 12.36
C PRO A 244 -18.18 4.91 11.45
N LEU A 245 -17.84 6.01 10.82
CA LEU A 245 -18.64 6.70 9.80
C LEU A 245 -19.18 5.74 8.71
N ILE A 246 -18.44 4.70 8.42
CA ILE A 246 -18.70 3.67 7.38
C ILE A 246 -20.03 2.93 7.59
N ALA A 247 -20.51 2.80 8.82
CA ALA A 247 -21.72 2.01 9.09
C ALA A 247 -23.02 2.80 8.85
N PHE A 248 -22.98 4.12 8.96
CA PHE A 248 -24.20 4.93 9.07
C PHE A 248 -24.64 5.65 7.78
N VAL A 249 -23.72 6.05 6.89
CA VAL A 249 -24.01 7.06 5.84
C VAL A 249 -23.68 6.59 4.42
N ARG A 250 -23.85 5.31 4.12
CA ARG A 250 -23.41 4.72 2.84
C ARG A 250 -23.93 5.45 1.60
N SER A 251 -25.15 5.93 1.59
CA SER A 251 -25.75 6.56 0.39
C SER A 251 -25.32 8.02 0.15
N HIS A 252 -24.85 8.73 1.19
CA HIS A 252 -24.48 10.14 1.06
C HIS A 252 -22.96 10.36 1.05
N ILE A 253 -22.18 9.48 1.71
CA ILE A 253 -20.74 9.62 1.80
C ILE A 253 -20.06 9.46 0.43
N ASP A 254 -20.60 8.62 -0.44
CA ASP A 254 -20.00 8.34 -1.75
C ASP A 254 -20.07 9.59 -2.65
N ASP A 255 -21.25 10.23 -2.74
CA ASP A 255 -21.43 11.48 -3.51
C ASP A 255 -20.61 12.63 -2.93
N ASP A 256 -20.57 12.74 -1.60
CA ASP A 256 -19.82 13.77 -0.90
C ASP A 256 -18.31 13.56 -1.10
N SER A 257 -17.82 12.32 -1.01
CA SER A 257 -16.42 11.98 -1.25
C SER A 257 -16.00 12.25 -2.70
N CYS A 258 -16.84 11.88 -3.68
CA CYS A 258 -16.58 12.20 -5.08
C CYS A 258 -16.49 13.72 -5.31
N ARG A 259 -17.39 14.49 -4.68
CA ARG A 259 -17.39 15.96 -4.79
C ARG A 259 -16.11 16.57 -4.23
N VAL A 260 -15.66 16.14 -3.05
CA VAL A 260 -14.43 16.70 -2.44
C VAL A 260 -13.18 16.28 -3.19
N VAL A 261 -13.12 15.05 -3.71
CA VAL A 261 -11.99 14.60 -4.55
C VAL A 261 -11.96 15.36 -5.88
N LYS A 262 -13.12 15.57 -6.53
CA LYS A 262 -13.19 16.40 -7.73
C LYS A 262 -12.67 17.82 -7.46
N SER A 263 -13.10 18.45 -6.37
CA SER A 263 -12.60 19.76 -5.97
C SER A 263 -11.09 19.77 -5.67
N ALA A 264 -10.56 18.67 -5.12
CA ALA A 264 -9.11 18.53 -4.89
C ALA A 264 -8.34 18.43 -6.22
N LEU A 265 -8.84 17.66 -7.20
CA LEU A 265 -8.25 17.61 -8.53
C LEU A 265 -8.24 18.98 -9.20
N GLU A 266 -9.37 19.71 -9.13
CA GLU A 266 -9.48 21.06 -9.68
C GLU A 266 -8.47 22.05 -9.03
N ARG A 267 -8.30 22.00 -7.69
CA ARG A 267 -7.29 22.82 -6.98
C ARG A 267 -5.86 22.49 -7.40
N ARG A 268 -5.59 21.23 -7.75
CA ARG A 268 -4.29 20.76 -8.26
C ARG A 268 -4.09 21.01 -9.76
N GLY A 269 -5.09 21.60 -10.44
CA GLY A 269 -5.05 21.83 -11.90
C GLY A 269 -5.16 20.54 -12.72
N LEU A 270 -5.75 19.48 -12.14
CA LEU A 270 -5.92 18.18 -12.77
C LEU A 270 -7.36 18.02 -13.28
N THR A 271 -7.51 17.41 -14.44
CA THR A 271 -8.80 17.05 -15.04
C THR A 271 -8.94 15.53 -15.04
N GLY A 272 -10.14 15.05 -14.71
CA GLY A 272 -10.38 13.61 -14.66
C GLY A 272 -11.82 13.25 -14.34
N ILE A 273 -12.09 11.95 -14.37
CA ILE A 273 -13.36 11.34 -13.98
C ILE A 273 -13.25 10.91 -12.52
N VAL A 274 -14.29 11.18 -11.74
CA VAL A 274 -14.38 10.82 -10.32
C VAL A 274 -15.69 10.11 -10.10
N GLU A 275 -15.64 8.86 -9.61
CA GLU A 275 -16.79 7.98 -9.43
C GLU A 275 -16.72 7.28 -8.07
N PRO A 276 -17.87 6.86 -7.49
CA PRO A 276 -17.86 6.04 -6.29
C PRO A 276 -17.13 4.72 -6.50
N GLY A 277 -16.28 4.35 -5.56
CA GLY A 277 -15.65 3.04 -5.51
C GLY A 277 -16.58 1.94 -4.95
N PRO A 278 -16.10 0.69 -4.89
CA PRO A 278 -16.91 -0.45 -4.41
C PRO A 278 -17.20 -0.44 -2.90
N PHE A 279 -16.56 0.43 -2.13
CA PHE A 279 -16.77 0.59 -0.69
C PHE A 279 -17.13 2.03 -0.35
N ALA A 280 -17.93 2.21 0.68
CA ALA A 280 -18.35 3.53 1.15
C ALA A 280 -17.14 4.44 1.45
N GLY A 281 -17.13 5.62 0.85
CA GLY A 281 -16.05 6.61 0.98
C GLY A 281 -14.79 6.30 0.18
N LEU A 282 -14.73 5.19 -0.55
CA LEU A 282 -13.70 4.93 -1.56
C LEU A 282 -14.11 5.61 -2.87
N VAL A 283 -13.17 6.32 -3.47
CA VAL A 283 -13.36 7.05 -4.72
C VAL A 283 -12.43 6.50 -5.78
N ASN A 284 -13.01 6.12 -6.90
CA ASN A 284 -12.27 5.84 -8.13
C ASN A 284 -12.06 7.14 -8.90
N TRP A 285 -10.82 7.42 -9.25
CA TRP A 285 -10.48 8.60 -10.03
C TRP A 285 -9.49 8.24 -11.13
N THR A 286 -9.72 8.79 -12.31
CA THR A 286 -8.88 8.60 -13.49
C THR A 286 -8.58 9.96 -14.08
N LEU A 287 -7.30 10.25 -14.31
CA LEU A 287 -6.88 11.53 -14.89
C LEU A 287 -6.94 11.47 -16.41
N GLU A 288 -7.23 12.60 -17.02
CA GLU A 288 -7.02 12.81 -18.45
C GLU A 288 -5.55 13.10 -18.69
N ALA A 289 -4.92 12.37 -19.61
CA ALA A 289 -3.57 12.69 -20.05
C ALA A 289 -3.59 14.01 -20.82
N PRO A 290 -2.83 15.04 -20.39
CA PRO A 290 -2.88 16.36 -21.02
C PRO A 290 -2.35 16.36 -22.45
N THR A 291 -1.53 15.38 -22.79
CA THR A 291 -0.96 15.13 -24.12
C THR A 291 -0.91 13.61 -24.36
N ARG A 292 -0.62 13.21 -25.59
CA ARG A 292 -0.34 11.80 -25.92
C ARG A 292 1.16 11.62 -26.19
N PRO A 293 2.00 11.58 -25.12
CA PRO A 293 3.43 11.39 -25.27
C PRO A 293 3.78 10.04 -25.89
N SER A 294 4.96 9.92 -26.46
CA SER A 294 5.44 8.65 -27.02
C SER A 294 5.77 7.65 -25.92
N ILE A 295 5.42 6.37 -26.14
CA ILE A 295 5.63 5.28 -25.17
C ILE A 295 6.32 4.11 -25.88
N ASP A 296 7.43 3.63 -25.34
CA ASP A 296 8.06 2.39 -25.76
C ASP A 296 7.75 1.25 -24.76
N ILE A 297 7.15 0.17 -25.25
CA ILE A 297 6.88 -1.06 -24.49
C ILE A 297 8.07 -1.99 -24.66
N ILE A 298 8.80 -2.23 -23.58
CA ILE A 298 10.06 -2.97 -23.54
C ILE A 298 9.80 -4.38 -23.05
N ILE A 299 9.96 -5.38 -23.91
CA ILE A 299 9.62 -6.78 -23.63
C ILE A 299 10.89 -7.65 -23.70
N PRO A 300 11.47 -8.02 -22.54
CA PRO A 300 12.55 -8.99 -22.48
C PRO A 300 12.04 -10.38 -22.85
N THR A 301 12.82 -11.10 -23.67
CA THR A 301 12.45 -12.46 -24.07
C THR A 301 13.68 -13.33 -24.34
N ARG A 302 13.51 -14.61 -24.20
CA ARG A 302 14.40 -15.66 -24.67
C ARG A 302 13.57 -16.86 -25.09
N ASP A 303 13.66 -17.19 -26.37
CA ASP A 303 12.83 -18.27 -26.93
C ASP A 303 11.32 -18.07 -26.63
N ARG A 304 10.54 -19.12 -26.44
CA ARG A 304 9.12 -19.08 -26.05
C ARG A 304 8.29 -18.08 -26.86
N ILE A 305 8.43 -18.14 -28.16
CA ILE A 305 7.73 -17.25 -29.10
C ILE A 305 6.20 -17.36 -28.99
N ASP A 306 5.69 -18.47 -28.47
CA ASP A 306 4.29 -18.67 -28.15
C ASP A 306 3.77 -17.64 -27.14
N LEU A 307 4.56 -17.31 -26.10
CA LEU A 307 4.21 -16.31 -25.12
C LEU A 307 4.31 -14.88 -25.71
N VAL A 308 5.43 -14.61 -26.39
CA VAL A 308 5.67 -13.29 -27.02
C VAL A 308 4.54 -12.92 -27.98
N ARG A 309 4.13 -13.84 -28.87
CA ARG A 309 3.03 -13.60 -29.82
C ARG A 309 1.73 -13.28 -29.09
N ARG A 310 1.33 -14.07 -28.12
CA ARG A 310 0.11 -13.84 -27.34
C ARG A 310 0.11 -12.52 -26.59
N CYS A 311 1.26 -12.14 -26.02
CA CYS A 311 1.43 -10.85 -25.35
C CYS A 311 1.24 -9.70 -26.34
N ILE A 312 1.93 -9.74 -27.48
CA ILE A 312 1.86 -8.70 -28.49
C ILE A 312 0.48 -8.62 -29.16
N GLU A 313 -0.11 -9.75 -29.53
CA GLU A 313 -1.46 -9.82 -30.10
C GLU A 313 -2.50 -9.18 -29.19
N ALA A 314 -2.40 -9.44 -27.86
CA ALA A 314 -3.30 -8.82 -26.89
C ALA A 314 -3.10 -7.29 -26.78
N ILE A 315 -1.86 -6.80 -26.93
CA ILE A 315 -1.55 -5.37 -26.95
C ILE A 315 -2.12 -4.73 -28.21
N GLU A 316 -1.83 -5.30 -29.39
CA GLU A 316 -2.29 -4.76 -30.69
C GLU A 316 -3.81 -4.74 -30.81
N GLU A 317 -4.47 -5.80 -30.33
CA GLU A 317 -5.93 -5.96 -30.43
C GLU A 317 -6.69 -5.00 -29.52
N LYS A 318 -6.14 -4.74 -28.30
CA LYS A 318 -6.91 -4.08 -27.24
C LYS A 318 -6.49 -2.65 -26.97
N THR A 319 -5.21 -2.29 -27.17
CA THR A 319 -4.71 -0.97 -26.78
C THR A 319 -5.36 0.14 -27.58
N THR A 320 -5.95 1.11 -26.87
CA THR A 320 -6.60 2.30 -27.47
C THR A 320 -5.64 3.46 -27.71
N TYR A 321 -4.46 3.43 -27.10
CA TYR A 321 -3.43 4.44 -27.24
C TYR A 321 -2.70 4.26 -28.58
N GLU A 322 -2.56 5.32 -29.38
CA GLU A 322 -1.98 5.22 -30.73
C GLU A 322 -0.47 5.47 -30.78
N ASN A 323 0.07 6.28 -29.86
CA ASN A 323 1.46 6.72 -29.90
C ASN A 323 2.39 5.82 -29.06
N TYR A 324 2.47 4.54 -29.44
CA TYR A 324 3.39 3.59 -28.79
C TYR A 324 4.14 2.73 -29.81
N ASP A 325 5.31 2.26 -29.41
CA ASP A 325 6.10 1.25 -30.10
C ASP A 325 6.47 0.09 -29.18
N ILE A 326 6.82 -1.06 -29.76
CA ILE A 326 7.28 -2.25 -29.02
C ILE A 326 8.76 -2.50 -29.34
N ILE A 327 9.55 -2.72 -28.29
CA ILE A 327 10.96 -3.10 -28.36
C ILE A 327 11.12 -4.48 -27.76
N LEU A 328 11.49 -5.47 -28.57
CA LEU A 328 11.79 -6.83 -28.15
C LEU A 328 13.26 -6.95 -27.78
N LEU A 329 13.56 -7.48 -26.60
CA LEU A 329 14.91 -7.66 -26.11
C LEU A 329 15.27 -9.15 -26.14
N ASP A 330 15.99 -9.57 -27.16
CA ASP A 330 16.38 -10.98 -27.36
C ASP A 330 17.62 -11.33 -26.55
N ASN A 331 17.47 -12.14 -25.50
CA ASN A 331 18.56 -12.63 -24.66
C ASN A 331 19.07 -14.01 -25.17
N ASP A 332 19.71 -14.00 -26.33
CA ASP A 332 20.32 -15.21 -26.94
C ASP A 332 19.31 -16.35 -27.17
N SER A 333 18.21 -16.08 -27.89
CA SER A 333 17.28 -17.10 -28.33
C SER A 333 17.97 -18.08 -29.31
N VAL A 334 17.62 -19.35 -29.21
CA VAL A 334 18.21 -20.44 -30.01
C VAL A 334 17.16 -21.25 -30.78
N GLU A 335 15.88 -21.15 -30.39
CA GLU A 335 14.79 -21.86 -31.05
C GLU A 335 14.51 -21.28 -32.44
N ALA A 336 14.46 -22.13 -33.47
CA ALA A 336 14.24 -21.68 -34.84
C ALA A 336 12.96 -20.85 -35.03
N PRO A 337 11.80 -21.17 -34.41
CA PRO A 337 10.59 -20.32 -34.53
C PRO A 337 10.77 -18.93 -33.94
N SER A 338 11.59 -18.77 -32.88
CA SER A 338 11.89 -17.47 -32.29
C SER A 338 12.77 -16.62 -33.20
N LEU A 339 13.84 -17.23 -33.73
CA LEU A 339 14.76 -16.57 -34.66
C LEU A 339 14.05 -16.13 -35.95
N GLU A 340 13.17 -16.97 -36.50
CA GLU A 340 12.36 -16.65 -37.68
C GLU A 340 11.43 -15.46 -37.38
N TYR A 341 10.77 -15.45 -36.24
CA TYR A 341 9.92 -14.34 -35.83
C TYR A 341 10.71 -13.03 -35.70
N PHE A 342 11.85 -13.04 -35.04
CA PHE A 342 12.68 -11.84 -34.86
C PHE A 342 13.26 -11.32 -36.17
N ALA A 343 13.48 -12.18 -37.15
CA ALA A 343 13.95 -11.79 -38.47
C ALA A 343 12.85 -11.15 -39.34
N THR A 344 11.58 -11.43 -39.06
CA THR A 344 10.44 -11.03 -39.90
C THR A 344 9.46 -10.06 -39.25
N THR A 345 9.56 -9.85 -37.94
CA THR A 345 8.67 -8.95 -37.19
C THR A 345 8.85 -7.49 -37.61
N LYS A 346 7.78 -6.70 -37.53
CA LYS A 346 7.81 -5.24 -37.71
C LYS A 346 8.42 -4.48 -36.53
N TYR A 347 8.55 -5.13 -35.38
CA TYR A 347 9.04 -4.51 -34.14
C TYR A 347 10.56 -4.41 -34.12
N ARG A 348 11.07 -3.43 -33.37
CA ARG A 348 12.50 -3.32 -33.13
C ARG A 348 12.97 -4.47 -32.24
N VAL A 349 13.94 -5.24 -32.72
CA VAL A 349 14.58 -6.31 -31.96
C VAL A 349 15.98 -5.85 -31.55
N VAL A 350 16.27 -5.87 -30.26
CA VAL A 350 17.57 -5.52 -29.67
C VAL A 350 18.22 -6.76 -29.11
N ALA A 351 19.37 -7.16 -29.66
CA ALA A 351 20.12 -8.28 -29.14
C ALA A 351 20.72 -7.97 -27.77
N CYS A 352 20.49 -8.83 -26.79
CA CYS A 352 20.98 -8.73 -25.42
C CYS A 352 21.81 -9.97 -25.05
N PRO A 353 23.01 -10.16 -25.67
CA PRO A 353 23.79 -11.38 -25.49
C PRO A 353 24.36 -11.52 -24.10
N GLY A 354 24.55 -12.78 -23.67
CA GLY A 354 25.20 -13.15 -22.43
C GLY A 354 24.27 -13.79 -21.39
N PRO A 355 24.78 -14.06 -20.19
CA PRO A 355 24.02 -14.66 -19.12
C PRO A 355 22.80 -13.81 -18.76
N PHE A 356 21.70 -14.48 -18.41
CA PHE A 356 20.46 -13.81 -18.01
C PHE A 356 20.71 -12.85 -16.85
N ASN A 357 20.38 -11.59 -17.10
CA ASN A 357 20.38 -10.50 -16.13
C ASN A 357 19.26 -9.54 -16.52
N TYR A 358 18.11 -9.66 -15.84
CA TYR A 358 16.91 -8.89 -16.15
C TYR A 358 17.19 -7.37 -16.14
N ALA A 359 17.85 -6.88 -15.09
CA ALA A 359 18.17 -5.47 -14.96
C ALA A 359 19.02 -4.95 -16.14
N LYS A 360 20.05 -5.71 -16.53
CA LYS A 360 20.91 -5.35 -17.67
C LYS A 360 20.17 -5.37 -19.01
N ILE A 361 19.31 -6.37 -19.19
CA ILE A 361 18.51 -6.50 -20.43
C ILE A 361 17.57 -5.31 -20.55
N VAL A 362 16.82 -4.99 -19.48
CA VAL A 362 15.88 -3.86 -19.47
C VAL A 362 16.62 -2.53 -19.65
N ASN A 363 17.70 -2.28 -18.93
CA ASN A 363 18.51 -1.06 -19.09
C ASN A 363 18.99 -0.88 -20.54
N ARG A 364 19.39 -1.98 -21.20
CA ARG A 364 19.77 -1.95 -22.60
C ARG A 364 18.57 -1.58 -23.51
N GLY A 365 17.38 -2.08 -23.23
CA GLY A 365 16.16 -1.71 -23.92
C GLY A 365 15.86 -0.22 -23.81
N VAL A 366 15.91 0.31 -22.58
CA VAL A 366 15.70 1.75 -22.32
C VAL A 366 16.74 2.62 -23.07
N ALA A 367 18.00 2.19 -23.12
CA ALA A 367 19.04 2.89 -23.85
C ALA A 367 18.79 2.92 -25.38
N HIS A 368 17.95 2.04 -25.93
CA HIS A 368 17.54 2.03 -27.33
C HIS A 368 16.19 2.73 -27.56
N SER A 369 15.55 3.21 -26.51
CA SER A 369 14.30 3.99 -26.56
C SER A 369 14.61 5.48 -26.80
N SER A 370 13.74 6.13 -27.57
CA SER A 370 13.69 7.60 -27.69
C SER A 370 12.34 8.16 -27.25
N ALA A 371 11.44 7.32 -26.77
CA ALA A 371 10.11 7.71 -26.29
C ALA A 371 10.18 8.55 -25.00
N ASP A 372 9.13 9.30 -24.71
CA ASP A 372 9.00 10.11 -23.51
C ASP A 372 8.83 9.22 -22.25
N PHE A 373 8.06 8.13 -22.42
CA PHE A 373 7.81 7.15 -21.39
C PHE A 373 8.22 5.75 -21.82
N ILE A 374 8.53 4.93 -20.86
CA ILE A 374 8.84 3.50 -21.06
C ILE A 374 7.92 2.65 -20.20
N VAL A 375 7.54 1.48 -20.74
CA VAL A 375 6.89 0.41 -19.97
C VAL A 375 7.78 -0.82 -20.02
N THR A 376 8.20 -1.34 -18.87
CA THR A 376 8.74 -2.71 -18.81
C THR A 376 7.58 -3.68 -18.76
N LEU A 377 7.58 -4.68 -19.63
CA LEU A 377 6.49 -5.66 -19.70
C LEU A 377 7.06 -7.08 -19.87
N ASN A 378 6.66 -8.00 -19.00
CA ASN A 378 7.03 -9.40 -19.16
C ASN A 378 6.31 -10.02 -20.38
N ASN A 379 6.99 -10.90 -21.10
CA ASN A 379 6.47 -11.59 -22.28
C ASN A 379 5.37 -12.64 -21.98
N ASP A 380 5.13 -12.96 -20.71
CA ASP A 380 4.11 -13.91 -20.25
C ASP A 380 2.89 -13.21 -19.62
N THR A 381 2.63 -11.96 -20.05
CA THR A 381 1.46 -11.15 -19.66
C THR A 381 0.44 -11.04 -20.81
N ILE A 382 -0.84 -10.97 -20.46
CA ILE A 382 -1.95 -10.71 -21.40
C ILE A 382 -2.75 -9.50 -20.93
N LEU A 383 -2.80 -8.48 -21.76
CA LEU A 383 -3.55 -7.25 -21.48
C LEU A 383 -5.05 -7.53 -21.30
N MET A 384 -5.64 -6.91 -20.27
CA MET A 384 -7.08 -6.97 -19.98
C MET A 384 -7.77 -5.62 -20.20
N THR A 385 -7.13 -4.52 -19.83
CA THR A 385 -7.69 -3.16 -19.84
C THR A 385 -7.30 -2.41 -21.11
N PRO A 386 -8.23 -2.04 -21.99
CA PRO A 386 -7.88 -1.43 -23.30
C PRO A 386 -7.18 -0.07 -23.20
N ASP A 387 -7.61 0.79 -22.27
CA ASP A 387 -7.09 2.16 -22.06
C ASP A 387 -5.95 2.21 -21.02
N TRP A 388 -5.18 1.11 -20.92
CA TRP A 388 -4.12 0.96 -19.91
C TRP A 388 -2.99 1.98 -20.03
N LEU A 389 -2.57 2.33 -21.24
CA LEU A 389 -1.50 3.30 -21.46
C LEU A 389 -1.95 4.71 -21.09
N GLU A 390 -3.20 5.07 -21.45
CA GLU A 390 -3.81 6.33 -21.05
C GLU A 390 -3.84 6.47 -19.53
N ARG A 391 -4.29 5.44 -18.82
CA ARG A 391 -4.37 5.43 -17.35
C ARG A 391 -2.99 5.50 -16.70
N MET A 392 -2.04 4.71 -17.19
CA MET A 392 -0.71 4.70 -16.60
C MET A 392 0.06 6.00 -16.88
N VAL A 393 -0.01 6.53 -18.11
CA VAL A 393 0.72 7.75 -18.47
C VAL A 393 0.15 8.99 -17.78
N SER A 394 -1.17 9.04 -17.56
CA SER A 394 -1.78 10.16 -16.83
C SER A 394 -1.28 10.27 -15.38
N LEU A 395 -0.96 9.14 -14.75
CA LEU A 395 -0.33 9.08 -13.42
C LEU A 395 1.17 9.33 -13.49
N ALA A 396 1.88 8.68 -14.44
CA ALA A 396 3.33 8.80 -14.58
C ALA A 396 3.79 10.20 -15.03
N ALA A 397 2.88 11.01 -15.59
CA ALA A 397 3.15 12.40 -15.97
C ALA A 397 3.00 13.39 -14.81
N LEU A 398 2.52 12.97 -13.64
CA LEU A 398 2.49 13.81 -12.45
C LEU A 398 3.92 14.09 -11.97
N PRO A 399 4.22 15.32 -11.54
CA PRO A 399 5.60 15.73 -11.24
C PRO A 399 6.21 15.03 -10.03
N ASP A 400 5.39 14.47 -9.15
CA ASP A 400 5.79 13.75 -7.94
C ASP A 400 5.68 12.23 -8.08
N VAL A 401 5.35 11.71 -9.28
CA VAL A 401 5.26 10.27 -9.55
C VAL A 401 6.48 9.80 -10.35
N GLY A 402 7.20 8.83 -9.81
CA GLY A 402 8.36 8.23 -10.48
C GLY A 402 8.01 6.96 -11.25
N ILE A 403 7.21 6.08 -10.64
CA ILE A 403 6.88 4.76 -11.20
C ILE A 403 5.40 4.47 -11.01
N VAL A 404 4.76 3.90 -12.04
CA VAL A 404 3.39 3.41 -11.98
C VAL A 404 3.35 1.92 -12.25
N GLY A 405 2.63 1.17 -11.43
CA GLY A 405 2.40 -0.27 -11.60
C GLY A 405 0.92 -0.62 -11.70
N ALA A 406 0.65 -1.85 -12.15
CA ALA A 406 -0.67 -2.36 -12.50
C ALA A 406 -1.04 -3.60 -11.67
N CYS A 407 -2.31 -3.98 -11.72
CA CYS A 407 -2.83 -5.21 -11.13
C CYS A 407 -2.47 -6.42 -12.00
N LEU A 408 -1.97 -7.49 -11.36
CA LEU A 408 -1.80 -8.77 -12.06
C LEU A 408 -2.74 -9.82 -11.47
N MET A 409 -3.31 -10.62 -12.36
CA MET A 409 -4.11 -11.79 -12.03
C MET A 409 -3.46 -13.05 -12.58
N ASP A 410 -3.68 -14.19 -11.92
CA ASP A 410 -3.30 -15.47 -12.50
C ASP A 410 -4.28 -15.89 -13.62
N GLN A 411 -3.96 -16.94 -14.33
CA GLN A 411 -4.80 -17.49 -15.41
C GLN A 411 -6.19 -17.99 -14.96
N TYR A 412 -6.43 -18.05 -13.65
CA TYR A 412 -7.71 -18.46 -13.06
C TYR A 412 -8.53 -17.27 -12.53
N GLY A 413 -8.01 -16.03 -12.70
CA GLY A 413 -8.66 -14.81 -12.24
C GLY A 413 -8.42 -14.45 -10.78
N HIS A 414 -7.50 -15.15 -10.08
CA HIS A 414 -7.12 -14.75 -8.74
C HIS A 414 -6.09 -13.61 -8.79
N LYS A 415 -6.16 -12.73 -7.83
CA LYS A 415 -5.18 -11.65 -7.69
C LYS A 415 -3.79 -12.21 -7.35
N GLU A 416 -2.79 -11.84 -8.13
CA GLU A 416 -1.40 -12.24 -7.96
C GLU A 416 -0.56 -11.08 -7.43
N HIS A 417 -0.84 -9.86 -7.90
CA HIS A 417 -0.12 -8.67 -7.52
C HIS A 417 -1.04 -7.46 -7.49
N GLU A 418 -1.08 -6.79 -6.33
CA GLU A 418 -1.78 -5.52 -6.10
C GLU A 418 -0.84 -4.48 -5.48
N SER A 419 0.37 -4.77 -5.29
CA SER A 419 1.59 -4.02 -4.95
C SER A 419 2.59 -4.95 -4.26
N ILE A 420 3.76 -4.43 -3.95
CA ILE A 420 4.71 -5.07 -3.04
C ILE A 420 4.73 -4.28 -1.74
N ILE A 421 4.43 -4.96 -0.64
CA ILE A 421 4.58 -4.45 0.72
C ILE A 421 5.86 -5.00 1.34
N ILE A 422 6.48 -4.23 2.23
CA ILE A 422 7.73 -4.62 2.90
C ILE A 422 7.48 -4.81 4.41
N SER A 423 6.89 -5.95 4.75
CA SER A 423 6.57 -6.29 6.13
C SER A 423 6.64 -7.81 6.41
N PRO A 424 7.72 -8.35 6.94
CA PRO A 424 9.05 -7.75 7.18
C PRO A 424 10.00 -7.83 5.98
N TYR A 425 9.55 -8.39 4.86
CA TYR A 425 10.31 -8.64 3.64
C TYR A 425 9.40 -8.35 2.44
N PRO A 426 9.94 -7.94 1.27
CA PRO A 426 9.12 -7.68 0.09
C PRO A 426 8.25 -8.87 -0.29
N GLN A 427 6.95 -8.65 -0.36
CA GLN A 427 5.94 -9.65 -0.70
C GLN A 427 4.83 -9.00 -1.51
N HIS A 428 4.24 -9.75 -2.44
CA HIS A 428 3.06 -9.30 -3.18
C HIS A 428 1.85 -9.26 -2.26
N LEU A 429 1.18 -8.11 -2.22
CA LEU A 429 -0.14 -7.99 -1.62
C LEU A 429 -1.18 -8.64 -2.55
N ARG A 430 -2.18 -9.31 -1.96
CA ARG A 430 -3.29 -9.97 -2.66
C ARG A 430 -4.57 -9.80 -1.86
N THR A 431 -5.69 -9.53 -2.52
CA THR A 431 -6.98 -9.22 -1.87
C THR A 431 -7.70 -10.39 -1.23
N ASP A 432 -7.20 -11.59 -1.26
CA ASP A 432 -7.78 -12.69 -0.45
C ASP A 432 -7.23 -12.72 0.97
N SER A 433 -6.77 -11.59 1.46
CA SER A 433 -6.35 -11.45 2.86
C SER A 433 -7.55 -11.65 3.79
N ASN A 434 -7.30 -12.14 4.99
CA ASN A 434 -8.35 -12.27 6.02
C ASN A 434 -8.73 -10.91 6.66
N TYR A 435 -8.28 -9.80 6.08
CA TYR A 435 -8.50 -8.45 6.57
C TYR A 435 -9.26 -7.60 5.53
N PRO A 436 -10.58 -7.44 5.68
CA PRO A 436 -11.41 -6.67 4.74
C PRO A 436 -10.92 -5.24 4.52
N HIS A 437 -10.30 -4.60 5.52
CA HIS A 437 -9.77 -3.24 5.39
C HIS A 437 -8.50 -3.19 4.51
N VAL A 438 -7.71 -4.25 4.49
CA VAL A 438 -6.56 -4.35 3.57
C VAL A 438 -7.04 -4.61 2.15
N ASP A 439 -8.13 -5.37 2.00
CA ASP A 439 -8.75 -5.62 0.70
C ASP A 439 -9.28 -4.30 0.08
N GLN A 440 -9.76 -3.35 0.91
CA GLN A 440 -10.14 -2.01 0.46
C GLN A 440 -8.96 -1.21 -0.10
N PHE A 441 -7.78 -1.29 0.53
CA PHE A 441 -6.58 -0.62 0.01
C PHE A 441 -6.21 -1.09 -1.39
N ALA A 442 -6.34 -2.38 -1.65
CA ALA A 442 -5.94 -2.97 -2.93
C ALA A 442 -6.85 -2.54 -4.10
N LEU A 443 -8.02 -1.99 -3.81
CA LEU A 443 -8.98 -1.47 -4.81
C LEU A 443 -8.85 0.04 -5.04
N ALA A 444 -7.88 0.70 -4.41
CA ALA A 444 -7.63 2.12 -4.54
C ALA A 444 -6.41 2.39 -5.43
N VAL A 445 -6.44 3.49 -6.19
CA VAL A 445 -5.20 4.12 -6.68
C VAL A 445 -4.45 4.62 -5.46
N ARG A 446 -3.19 4.21 -5.28
CA ARG A 446 -2.46 4.49 -4.04
C ARG A 446 -0.95 4.49 -4.19
N ASP A 447 -0.30 5.19 -3.30
CA ASP A 447 1.13 5.16 -3.13
C ASP A 447 1.55 3.89 -2.38
N VAL A 448 2.62 3.25 -2.84
CA VAL A 448 3.06 1.94 -2.36
C VAL A 448 4.58 1.87 -2.25
N ALA A 449 5.09 0.93 -1.46
CA ALA A 449 6.54 0.73 -1.34
C ALA A 449 7.15 0.29 -2.67
N ALA A 450 6.50 -0.62 -3.39
CA ALA A 450 6.98 -1.04 -4.70
C ALA A 450 5.86 -1.72 -5.52
N VAL A 451 6.11 -1.83 -6.82
CA VAL A 451 5.34 -2.59 -7.80
C VAL A 451 6.26 -3.55 -8.55
N THR A 452 5.69 -4.60 -9.15
CA THR A 452 6.48 -5.63 -9.84
C THR A 452 6.99 -5.16 -11.19
N GLY A 453 8.20 -5.55 -11.55
CA GLY A 453 8.80 -5.33 -12.87
C GLY A 453 8.08 -6.02 -14.03
N ALA A 454 7.08 -6.86 -13.75
CA ALA A 454 6.26 -7.46 -14.79
C ALA A 454 5.44 -6.44 -15.58
N VAL A 455 5.03 -5.33 -14.94
CA VAL A 455 4.40 -4.15 -15.58
C VAL A 455 4.78 -2.90 -14.77
N GLN A 456 5.72 -2.10 -15.28
CA GLN A 456 6.10 -0.81 -14.68
C GLN A 456 6.21 0.25 -15.77
N MET A 457 5.63 1.43 -15.53
CA MET A 457 5.80 2.62 -16.36
C MET A 457 6.58 3.69 -15.60
N ALA A 458 7.47 4.38 -16.30
CA ALA A 458 8.15 5.58 -15.82
C ALA A 458 8.44 6.54 -16.98
N SER A 459 8.65 7.83 -16.71
CA SER A 459 9.25 8.67 -17.75
C SER A 459 10.69 8.21 -18.00
N ARG A 460 11.12 8.24 -19.27
CA ARG A 460 12.48 7.82 -19.64
C ARG A 460 13.56 8.67 -18.96
N ASP A 461 13.29 9.96 -18.83
CA ASP A 461 14.21 10.88 -18.16
C ASP A 461 14.35 10.57 -16.68
N PHE A 462 13.24 10.29 -15.98
CA PHE A 462 13.27 9.86 -14.60
C PHE A 462 14.00 8.52 -14.42
N TRP A 463 13.73 7.53 -15.28
CA TRP A 463 14.48 6.26 -15.28
C TRP A 463 15.98 6.48 -15.40
N ASN A 464 16.39 7.36 -16.33
CA ASN A 464 17.80 7.67 -16.55
C ASN A 464 18.41 8.44 -15.37
N SER A 465 17.67 9.33 -14.71
CA SER A 465 18.13 10.06 -13.53
C SER A 465 18.46 9.14 -12.35
N LEU A 466 17.67 8.05 -12.20
CA LEU A 466 17.94 6.99 -11.22
C LEU A 466 19.11 6.07 -11.62
N GLY A 467 19.65 6.20 -12.86
CA GLY A 467 20.66 5.29 -13.40
C GLY A 467 20.12 3.91 -13.79
N GLY A 468 18.82 3.78 -14.01
CA GLY A 468 18.16 2.53 -14.38
C GLY A 468 18.08 1.51 -13.24
N MET A 469 17.88 0.23 -13.58
CA MET A 469 17.91 -0.88 -12.61
C MET A 469 19.35 -1.21 -12.19
N ASP A 470 19.56 -1.60 -10.93
CA ASP A 470 20.87 -2.06 -10.44
C ASP A 470 21.22 -3.45 -11.05
N GLU A 471 22.13 -3.49 -12.01
CA GLU A 471 22.53 -4.72 -12.73
C GLU A 471 23.19 -5.77 -11.81
N ARG A 472 23.54 -5.42 -10.58
CA ARG A 472 24.02 -6.35 -9.56
C ARG A 472 22.88 -7.13 -8.91
N LEU A 473 21.62 -6.75 -9.15
CA LEU A 473 20.38 -7.47 -8.82
C LEU A 473 19.87 -8.13 -10.11
N ALA A 474 20.52 -9.20 -10.51
CA ALA A 474 20.39 -9.74 -11.85
C ALA A 474 19.00 -10.35 -12.14
N VAL A 475 18.35 -10.95 -11.14
CA VAL A 475 17.13 -11.77 -11.32
C VAL A 475 15.97 -11.28 -10.45
N THR A 476 16.23 -10.95 -9.19
CA THR A 476 15.19 -10.60 -8.22
C THR A 476 15.52 -9.31 -7.49
N MET A 477 14.50 -8.63 -6.93
CA MET A 477 14.61 -7.39 -6.17
C MET A 477 15.09 -6.16 -6.98
N ASN A 478 15.32 -6.27 -8.27
CA ASN A 478 15.73 -5.15 -9.11
C ASN A 478 14.61 -4.12 -9.30
N ASP A 479 13.38 -4.59 -9.42
CA ASP A 479 12.14 -3.79 -9.47
C ASP A 479 11.85 -3.09 -8.13
N VAL A 480 11.95 -3.82 -7.02
CA VAL A 480 11.76 -3.26 -5.68
C VAL A 480 12.84 -2.23 -5.36
N ASP A 481 14.10 -2.51 -5.71
CA ASP A 481 15.22 -1.57 -5.52
C ASP A 481 15.01 -0.27 -6.32
N LEU A 482 14.54 -0.37 -7.57
CA LEU A 482 14.22 0.79 -8.40
C LEU A 482 13.11 1.64 -7.75
N CYS A 483 12.05 1.00 -7.26
CA CYS A 483 10.96 1.68 -6.56
C CYS A 483 11.43 2.38 -5.28
N LEU A 484 12.26 1.73 -4.47
CA LEU A 484 12.78 2.37 -3.25
C LEU A 484 13.75 3.52 -3.55
N ARG A 485 14.50 3.47 -4.66
CA ARG A 485 15.33 4.60 -5.11
C ARG A 485 14.47 5.77 -5.60
N SER A 486 13.36 5.50 -6.28
CA SER A 486 12.37 6.52 -6.64
C SER A 486 11.89 7.29 -5.41
N GLN A 487 11.53 6.59 -4.34
CA GLN A 487 11.08 7.22 -3.09
C GLN A 487 12.20 7.97 -2.35
N SER A 488 13.43 7.48 -2.41
CA SER A 488 14.59 8.19 -1.86
C SER A 488 14.87 9.51 -2.60
N ASP A 489 14.41 9.61 -3.85
CA ASP A 489 14.45 10.82 -4.68
C ASP A 489 13.16 11.64 -4.59
N THR A 490 12.34 11.40 -3.56
CA THR A 490 11.08 12.11 -3.26
C THR A 490 9.94 11.92 -4.27
N HIS A 491 10.03 10.88 -5.13
CA HIS A 491 8.98 10.55 -6.09
C HIS A 491 8.20 9.31 -5.64
N PHE A 492 6.89 9.38 -5.71
CA PHE A 492 6.01 8.28 -5.34
C PHE A 492 6.05 7.14 -6.34
N VAL A 493 5.77 5.94 -5.83
CA VAL A 493 5.44 4.77 -6.63
C VAL A 493 3.95 4.54 -6.51
N VAL A 494 3.22 4.66 -7.62
CA VAL A 494 1.76 4.58 -7.63
C VAL A 494 1.30 3.23 -8.19
N TYR A 495 0.43 2.57 -7.47
CA TYR A 495 -0.31 1.42 -7.95
C TYR A 495 -1.70 1.83 -8.42
N THR A 496 -2.11 1.35 -9.60
CA THR A 496 -3.49 1.51 -10.09
C THR A 496 -4.17 0.15 -10.25
N PRO A 497 -5.33 -0.08 -9.59
CA PRO A 497 -6.13 -1.29 -9.75
C PRO A 497 -6.90 -1.31 -11.09
N ASP A 498 -7.04 -0.16 -11.75
CA ASP A 498 -7.85 0.03 -12.95
C ASP A 498 -7.15 -0.50 -14.22
N VAL A 499 -5.87 -0.83 -14.12
CA VAL A 499 -5.10 -1.48 -15.17
C VAL A 499 -4.80 -2.91 -14.74
N ALA A 500 -5.24 -3.88 -15.53
CA ALA A 500 -5.13 -5.30 -15.21
C ALA A 500 -4.51 -6.10 -16.35
N PHE A 501 -3.67 -7.07 -15.97
CA PHE A 501 -3.09 -8.08 -16.85
C PHE A 501 -3.26 -9.48 -16.27
N ILE A 502 -3.42 -10.49 -17.12
CA ILE A 502 -3.20 -11.89 -16.72
C ILE A 502 -1.70 -12.17 -16.84
N HIS A 503 -1.10 -12.74 -15.80
CA HIS A 503 0.31 -13.11 -15.76
C HIS A 503 0.46 -14.62 -15.62
N TYR A 504 1.14 -15.25 -16.57
CA TYR A 504 1.38 -16.69 -16.57
C TYR A 504 2.64 -17.04 -15.79
N VAL A 505 2.56 -16.89 -14.46
CA VAL A 505 3.69 -17.02 -13.52
C VAL A 505 4.59 -18.22 -13.82
N SER A 506 5.89 -17.98 -13.77
CA SER A 506 6.96 -19.01 -13.92
C SER A 506 6.98 -19.71 -15.27
N SER A 507 6.31 -19.18 -16.29
CA SER A 507 6.33 -19.77 -17.63
C SER A 507 7.68 -19.64 -18.32
N SER A 508 8.48 -18.62 -17.94
CA SER A 508 9.76 -18.28 -18.59
C SER A 508 11.00 -18.46 -17.72
N ARG A 509 10.93 -18.23 -16.39
CA ARG A 509 12.11 -18.20 -15.49
C ARG A 509 12.24 -19.39 -14.54
N GLY A 510 11.21 -20.21 -14.37
CA GLY A 510 11.15 -21.18 -13.30
C GLY A 510 11.15 -20.53 -11.90
N THR A 511 11.73 -21.21 -10.89
CA THR A 511 11.76 -20.76 -9.48
C THR A 511 13.10 -20.11 -9.08
N LEU A 512 13.83 -19.49 -10.02
CA LEU A 512 15.12 -18.86 -9.72
C LEU A 512 14.92 -17.64 -8.82
N ASP A 513 15.48 -17.72 -7.62
CA ASP A 513 15.49 -16.65 -6.63
C ASP A 513 16.86 -16.60 -5.94
N PRO A 514 17.85 -15.93 -6.58
CA PRO A 514 19.23 -15.94 -6.12
C PRO A 514 19.40 -15.34 -4.73
N LEU A 515 19.96 -16.09 -3.80
CA LEU A 515 20.32 -15.60 -2.46
C LEU A 515 21.28 -14.40 -2.50
N ALA A 516 22.10 -14.28 -3.55
CA ALA A 516 23.02 -13.17 -3.72
C ALA A 516 22.28 -11.84 -3.90
N ASP A 517 21.26 -11.81 -4.77
CA ASP A 517 20.42 -10.64 -5.02
C ASP A 517 19.66 -10.24 -3.75
N ARG A 518 18.98 -11.21 -3.12
CA ARG A 518 18.29 -11.01 -1.85
C ARG A 518 19.17 -10.41 -0.77
N ASN A 519 20.36 -11.02 -0.54
CA ASN A 519 21.27 -10.55 0.50
C ASN A 519 21.84 -9.16 0.19
N ARG A 520 22.03 -8.83 -1.09
CA ARG A 520 22.45 -7.49 -1.51
C ARG A 520 21.36 -6.47 -1.22
N PHE A 521 20.13 -6.76 -1.62
CA PHE A 521 18.96 -5.91 -1.38
C PHE A 521 18.73 -5.68 0.13
N ILE A 522 18.68 -6.75 0.94
CA ILE A 522 18.49 -6.68 2.39
C ILE A 522 19.53 -5.78 3.05
N ARG A 523 20.81 -5.93 2.65
CA ARG A 523 21.89 -5.10 3.22
C ARG A 523 21.83 -3.65 2.78
N ARG A 524 21.50 -3.39 1.50
CA ARG A 524 21.39 -2.03 0.97
C ARG A 524 20.33 -1.22 1.71
N TRP A 525 19.19 -1.81 1.93
CA TRP A 525 18.01 -1.15 2.49
C TRP A 525 17.79 -1.41 3.98
N ASP A 526 18.67 -2.15 4.64
CA ASP A 526 18.55 -2.56 6.05
C ASP A 526 17.15 -3.08 6.40
N ILE A 527 16.62 -3.94 5.53
CA ILE A 527 15.21 -4.40 5.52
C ILE A 527 14.76 -4.96 6.89
N PHE A 528 15.67 -5.66 7.60
CA PHE A 528 15.35 -6.25 8.92
C PHE A 528 15.79 -5.38 10.10
N GLY A 529 16.44 -4.25 9.84
CA GLY A 529 16.93 -3.31 10.85
C GLY A 529 16.04 -2.09 10.98
N THR A 530 16.31 -1.08 10.16
CA THR A 530 15.71 0.25 10.27
C THR A 530 14.59 0.53 9.28
N PHE A 531 14.53 -0.22 8.16
CA PHE A 531 13.52 0.03 7.13
C PHE A 531 12.10 -0.23 7.67
N LYS A 532 11.20 0.70 7.39
CA LYS A 532 9.76 0.58 7.61
C LYS A 532 9.05 0.98 6.34
N ASP A 533 8.07 0.18 5.92
CA ASP A 533 7.20 0.53 4.81
C ASP A 533 6.27 1.67 5.23
N PRO A 534 6.39 2.88 4.66
CA PRO A 534 5.57 4.01 5.09
C PRO A 534 4.13 3.94 4.59
N PHE A 535 3.86 3.10 3.59
CA PHE A 535 2.57 2.95 2.94
C PHE A 535 1.79 1.72 3.42
N PHE A 536 2.38 0.93 4.33
CA PHE A 536 1.73 -0.24 4.91
C PHE A 536 1.63 -0.10 6.44
N PRO A 537 0.48 -0.46 7.06
CA PRO A 537 0.30 -0.30 8.50
C PRO A 537 1.36 -1.05 9.32
N GLU A 538 2.07 -0.31 10.17
CA GLU A 538 3.20 -0.85 10.95
C GLU A 538 2.83 -2.02 11.87
N PRO A 539 1.63 -2.08 12.51
CA PRO A 539 1.24 -3.22 13.33
C PRO A 539 0.96 -4.50 12.56
N LEU A 540 0.82 -4.43 11.23
CA LEU A 540 0.53 -5.59 10.40
C LEU A 540 1.82 -6.27 9.93
N LEU A 541 1.80 -7.59 9.93
CA LEU A 541 2.88 -8.44 9.43
C LEU A 541 2.30 -9.45 8.45
N LEU A 542 2.77 -9.42 7.20
CA LEU A 542 2.43 -10.42 6.21
C LEU A 542 3.46 -11.55 6.21
N LEU A 543 3.02 -12.79 6.39
CA LEU A 543 3.84 -13.99 6.31
C LEU A 543 3.20 -14.96 5.31
N GLY A 544 3.68 -14.95 4.08
CA GLY A 544 3.06 -15.68 2.97
C GLY A 544 1.70 -15.07 2.61
N GLU A 545 0.62 -15.86 2.69
CA GLU A 545 -0.75 -15.40 2.40
C GLU A 545 -1.53 -15.00 3.67
N THR A 546 -0.88 -14.97 4.84
CA THR A 546 -1.55 -14.70 6.11
C THR A 546 -1.03 -13.42 6.74
N MET A 547 -1.96 -12.54 7.06
CA MET A 547 -1.68 -11.30 7.77
C MET A 547 -1.81 -11.50 9.28
N TYR A 548 -0.87 -10.97 10.02
CA TYR A 548 -0.82 -11.03 11.47
C TYR A 548 -0.79 -9.63 12.04
N TYR A 549 -1.55 -9.40 13.11
CA TYR A 549 -1.45 -8.21 13.93
C TYR A 549 -0.41 -8.42 15.02
N LEU A 550 0.53 -7.49 15.14
CA LEU A 550 1.51 -7.44 16.22
C LEU A 550 1.10 -6.32 17.20
N PRO A 551 0.44 -6.62 18.31
CA PRO A 551 0.18 -5.62 19.33
C PRO A 551 1.52 -5.11 19.89
N ARG A 552 1.63 -3.80 20.04
CA ARG A 552 2.79 -3.11 20.63
C ARG A 552 2.59 -2.83 22.10
#